data_24ea2528087f4460afe94b7a5f3c8a85
#
_entry.id   24ea2528087f4460afe94b7a5f3c8a85
#
_cell.length_a   1.000
_cell.length_b   1.000
_cell.length_c   1.000
_cell.angle_alpha   90.00
_cell.angle_beta   90.00
_cell.angle_gamma   90.00
#
_symmetry.space_group_name_H-M   'P 1'
#
loop_
_entity.id
_entity.type
_entity.pdbx_description
1 polymer ?
#
loop_
_entity_poly.entity_id
_entity_poly.type
_entity_poly.pdbx_seq_one_letter_code
_entity_poly.pdbx_strand_id
1 'polypeptide(L)'
;MSGHAKCPLGENRMLRGELLHPEILFALGGAGHGSQILITDGNYPHVTKTNPDAERVYLNLAPGVLNAVQVLKVLADAVPIEQVHVMATADGKEPSIWGEFAEILGPELPLIPIKRFNFYDAACGSDVALVVATGEQRVYANILLTIGVVPPPK
;
A
#
# COMPACT_ATOMS: atom_id res chain seq x y z
N MET A 1 -17.63 -42.39 -7.67
CA MET A 1 -17.23 -41.46 -6.57
C MET A 1 -16.21 -40.48 -7.12
N SER A 2 -16.63 -39.32 -7.56
CA SER A 2 -15.74 -38.29 -8.01
C SER A 2 -15.33 -37.45 -6.82
N GLY A 3 -14.22 -37.82 -6.18
CA GLY A 3 -13.54 -36.92 -5.24
C GLY A 3 -13.00 -35.74 -6.01
N HIS A 4 -13.75 -34.63 -6.00
CA HIS A 4 -13.20 -33.35 -6.43
C HIS A 4 -12.17 -32.97 -5.38
N ALA A 5 -10.90 -33.28 -5.65
CA ALA A 5 -9.80 -32.67 -4.92
C ALA A 5 -10.00 -31.16 -5.06
N LYS A 6 -10.28 -30.46 -3.95
CA LYS A 6 -10.24 -29.02 -3.92
C LYS A 6 -8.83 -28.61 -4.34
N CYS A 7 -8.71 -28.10 -5.57
CA CYS A 7 -7.48 -27.49 -6.01
C CYS A 7 -7.17 -26.36 -5.01
N PRO A 8 -6.09 -26.42 -4.25
CA PRO A 8 -5.71 -25.31 -3.39
C PRO A 8 -5.57 -24.10 -4.28
N LEU A 9 -6.18 -22.99 -3.88
CA LEU A 9 -6.27 -21.74 -4.66
C LEU A 9 -4.91 -21.21 -5.18
N GLY A 10 -3.81 -21.80 -4.74
CA GLY A 10 -2.45 -21.41 -5.14
C GLY A 10 -1.86 -22.18 -6.33
N GLU A 11 -2.42 -23.33 -6.72
CA GLU A 11 -1.75 -24.21 -7.70
C GLU A 11 -2.02 -23.88 -9.16
N ASN A 12 -3.07 -23.10 -9.45
CA ASN A 12 -3.47 -22.74 -10.82
C ASN A 12 -3.13 -21.32 -11.26
N ARG A 13 -2.31 -20.61 -10.51
CA ARG A 13 -1.90 -19.24 -10.86
C ARG A 13 -0.52 -19.27 -11.52
N MET A 14 -0.34 -18.46 -12.56
CA MET A 14 0.98 -18.23 -13.18
C MET A 14 1.98 -17.64 -12.17
N LEU A 15 1.53 -16.70 -11.36
CA LEU A 15 2.26 -16.16 -10.22
C LEU A 15 1.69 -16.74 -8.92
N ARG A 16 2.56 -17.12 -7.99
CA ARG A 16 2.15 -17.74 -6.72
C ARG A 16 1.57 -16.77 -5.70
N GLY A 17 1.91 -15.49 -5.79
CA GLY A 17 1.35 -14.43 -4.96
C GLY A 17 -0.03 -13.95 -5.45
N GLU A 18 -0.69 -13.12 -4.64
CA GLU A 18 -1.97 -12.49 -5.01
C GLU A 18 -1.79 -11.29 -5.93
N LEU A 19 -0.64 -10.62 -5.87
CA LEU A 19 -0.34 -9.45 -6.68
C LEU A 19 -0.12 -9.86 -8.14
N LEU A 20 -0.96 -9.33 -9.03
CA LEU A 20 -0.91 -9.63 -10.46
C LEU A 20 -0.67 -8.39 -11.32
N HIS A 21 -0.85 -7.18 -10.78
CA HIS A 21 -0.77 -5.95 -11.55
C HIS A 21 0.63 -5.74 -12.13
N PRO A 22 0.82 -5.68 -13.46
CA PRO A 22 2.15 -5.72 -14.08
C PRO A 22 3.01 -4.50 -13.72
N GLU A 23 2.44 -3.29 -13.68
CA GLU A 23 3.18 -2.08 -13.36
C GLU A 23 3.59 -2.04 -11.87
N ILE A 24 2.76 -2.55 -10.98
CA ILE A 24 3.11 -2.68 -9.55
C ILE A 24 4.22 -3.71 -9.38
N LEU A 25 4.13 -4.87 -10.03
CA LEU A 25 5.18 -5.88 -10.01
C LEU A 25 6.50 -5.34 -10.56
N PHE A 26 6.44 -4.56 -11.64
CA PHE A 26 7.61 -3.89 -12.20
C PHE A 26 8.26 -2.93 -11.19
N ALA A 27 7.47 -2.07 -10.57
CA ALA A 27 7.96 -1.12 -9.56
C ALA A 27 8.57 -1.84 -8.35
N LEU A 28 7.89 -2.84 -7.82
CA LEU A 28 8.36 -3.62 -6.66
C LEU A 28 9.59 -4.47 -6.99
N GLY A 29 9.69 -4.99 -8.22
CA GLY A 29 10.86 -5.73 -8.69
C GLY A 29 12.14 -4.89 -8.72
N GLY A 30 12.01 -3.59 -8.94
CA GLY A 30 13.13 -2.63 -8.90
C GLY A 30 13.34 -1.95 -7.55
N ALA A 31 12.37 -2.07 -6.63
CA ALA A 31 12.45 -1.49 -5.30
C ALA A 31 13.30 -2.38 -4.38
N GLY A 32 13.81 -1.78 -3.31
CA GLY A 32 14.61 -2.48 -2.32
C GLY A 32 14.37 -1.94 -0.92
N HIS A 33 15.23 -2.32 0.01
CA HIS A 33 15.19 -1.85 1.39
C HIS A 33 15.20 -0.33 1.46
N GLY A 34 14.28 0.23 2.22
CA GLY A 34 14.11 1.68 2.39
C GLY A 34 13.28 2.35 1.30
N SER A 35 13.01 1.69 0.17
CA SER A 35 12.05 2.20 -0.81
C SER A 35 10.64 2.27 -0.21
N GLN A 36 9.86 3.25 -0.64
CA GLN A 36 8.55 3.49 -0.06
C GLN A 36 7.42 3.31 -1.08
N ILE A 37 6.29 2.85 -0.57
CA ILE A 37 5.04 2.68 -1.32
C ILE A 37 3.99 3.61 -0.71
N LEU A 38 3.42 4.48 -1.52
CA LEU A 38 2.32 5.36 -1.13
C LEU A 38 1.00 4.82 -1.67
N ILE A 39 0.06 4.54 -0.77
CA ILE A 39 -1.34 4.21 -1.12
C ILE A 39 -2.21 5.40 -0.71
N THR A 40 -3.03 5.89 -1.61
CA THR A 40 -3.78 7.13 -1.40
C THR A 40 -5.29 6.96 -1.55
N ASP A 41 -6.04 7.82 -0.87
CA ASP A 41 -7.47 7.98 -1.14
C ASP A 41 -7.73 8.70 -2.46
N GLY A 42 -9.01 8.79 -2.87
CA GLY A 42 -9.41 9.41 -4.13
C GLY A 42 -9.26 10.92 -4.20
N ASN A 43 -9.04 11.58 -3.06
CA ASN A 43 -8.86 13.04 -2.98
C ASN A 43 -7.40 13.47 -2.95
N TYR A 44 -6.47 12.54 -2.86
CA TYR A 44 -5.04 12.86 -2.79
C TYR A 44 -4.54 13.53 -4.07
N PRO A 45 -3.70 14.56 -3.99
CA PRO A 45 -3.16 15.25 -5.17
C PRO A 45 -2.01 14.46 -5.80
N HIS A 46 -2.33 13.39 -6.50
CA HIS A 46 -1.39 12.39 -7.02
C HIS A 46 -0.30 12.96 -7.94
N VAL A 47 -0.63 13.99 -8.71
CA VAL A 47 0.32 14.56 -9.68
C VAL A 47 1.26 15.58 -9.05
N THR A 48 0.78 16.31 -8.04
CA THR A 48 1.49 17.48 -7.50
C THR A 48 2.16 17.24 -6.15
N LYS A 49 1.79 16.18 -5.43
CA LYS A 49 2.27 15.88 -4.08
C LYS A 49 2.78 14.44 -3.95
N THR A 50 3.53 14.00 -4.95
CA THR A 50 4.23 12.73 -4.96
C THR A 50 5.61 12.90 -5.62
N ASN A 51 6.53 11.98 -5.36
CA ASN A 51 7.79 11.94 -6.08
C ASN A 51 7.54 11.87 -7.60
N PRO A 52 8.01 12.83 -8.39
CA PRO A 52 7.78 12.84 -9.84
C PRO A 52 8.40 11.64 -10.57
N ASP A 53 9.43 11.03 -9.99
CA ASP A 53 10.13 9.88 -10.56
C ASP A 53 9.52 8.53 -10.11
N ALA A 54 8.55 8.53 -9.19
CA ALA A 54 7.88 7.32 -8.77
C ALA A 54 6.97 6.76 -9.87
N GLU A 55 6.87 5.45 -9.93
CA GLU A 55 5.84 4.79 -10.72
C GLU A 55 4.46 5.13 -10.16
N ARG A 56 3.52 5.60 -10.99
CA ARG A 56 2.14 5.90 -10.59
C ARG A 56 1.18 4.93 -11.23
N VAL A 57 0.40 4.28 -10.39
CA VAL A 57 -0.61 3.31 -10.81
C VAL A 57 -1.98 3.77 -10.32
N TYR A 58 -2.91 3.95 -11.25
CA TYR A 58 -4.26 4.41 -10.95
C TYR A 58 -5.21 3.23 -10.91
N LEU A 59 -5.63 2.84 -9.70
CA LEU A 59 -6.61 1.77 -9.45
C LEU A 59 -8.01 2.31 -9.07
N ASN A 60 -8.21 3.59 -9.24
CA ASN A 60 -9.46 4.30 -8.94
C ASN A 60 -10.48 4.13 -10.08
N LEU A 61 -11.07 2.95 -10.21
CA LEU A 61 -12.04 2.65 -11.25
C LEU A 61 -13.34 3.45 -11.09
N ALA A 62 -13.83 3.57 -9.86
CA ALA A 62 -15.06 4.28 -9.51
C ALA A 62 -15.03 4.60 -8.01
N PRO A 63 -15.90 5.48 -7.49
CA PRO A 63 -15.97 5.75 -6.06
C PRO A 63 -16.10 4.46 -5.25
N GLY A 64 -15.15 4.23 -4.33
CA GLY A 64 -15.07 3.03 -3.50
C GLY A 64 -14.48 1.78 -4.17
N VAL A 65 -14.10 1.84 -5.44
CA VAL A 65 -13.59 0.69 -6.21
C VAL A 65 -12.27 1.03 -6.90
N LEU A 66 -11.19 0.40 -6.58
CA LEU A 66 -10.77 -0.35 -5.41
C LEU A 66 -10.53 0.59 -4.24
N ASN A 67 -10.77 0.14 -3.00
CA ASN A 67 -10.48 0.95 -1.82
C ASN A 67 -9.04 0.73 -1.31
N ALA A 68 -8.59 1.59 -0.40
CA ALA A 68 -7.23 1.57 0.12
C ALA A 68 -6.93 0.28 0.92
N VAL A 69 -7.92 -0.25 1.62
CA VAL A 69 -7.76 -1.48 2.44
C VAL A 69 -7.49 -2.70 1.56
N GLN A 70 -8.22 -2.83 0.45
CA GLN A 70 -8.02 -3.92 -0.52
C GLN A 70 -6.62 -3.88 -1.13
N VAL A 71 -6.14 -2.69 -1.48
CA VAL A 71 -4.80 -2.50 -2.04
C VAL A 71 -3.72 -2.79 -1.00
N LEU A 72 -3.87 -2.26 0.23
CA LEU A 72 -2.93 -2.51 1.31
C LEU A 72 -2.77 -4.00 1.60
N LYS A 73 -3.87 -4.74 1.65
CA LYS A 73 -3.84 -6.18 1.93
C LYS A 73 -2.97 -6.94 0.92
N VAL A 74 -3.11 -6.65 -0.35
CA VAL A 74 -2.32 -7.30 -1.42
C VAL A 74 -0.85 -6.90 -1.36
N LEU A 75 -0.55 -5.61 -1.13
CA LEU A 75 0.82 -5.12 -1.07
C LEU A 75 1.55 -5.56 0.20
N ALA A 76 0.87 -5.62 1.34
CA ALA A 76 1.45 -6.11 2.59
C ALA A 76 1.84 -7.60 2.54
N ASP A 77 1.14 -8.39 1.72
CA ASP A 77 1.50 -9.78 1.47
C ASP A 77 2.70 -9.91 0.48
N ALA A 78 2.88 -8.93 -0.38
CA ALA A 78 3.87 -8.99 -1.45
C ALA A 78 5.30 -8.59 -1.02
N VAL A 79 5.44 -7.71 -0.02
CA VAL A 79 6.73 -7.18 0.42
C VAL A 79 6.83 -7.10 1.95
N PRO A 80 8.04 -7.26 2.53
CA PRO A 80 8.24 -6.98 3.94
C PRO A 80 8.10 -5.48 4.20
N ILE A 81 7.39 -5.12 5.26
CA ILE A 81 7.21 -3.73 5.68
C ILE A 81 7.89 -3.55 7.03
N GLU A 82 8.70 -2.49 7.18
CA GLU A 82 9.39 -2.19 8.44
C GLU A 82 8.89 -0.93 9.12
N GLN A 83 8.25 -0.02 8.41
CA GLN A 83 7.72 1.22 8.97
C GLN A 83 6.49 1.69 8.21
N VAL A 84 5.54 2.29 8.94
CA VAL A 84 4.26 2.75 8.40
C VAL A 84 3.95 4.15 8.89
N HIS A 85 3.78 5.09 7.97
CA HIS A 85 3.28 6.43 8.26
C HIS A 85 1.87 6.62 7.74
N VAL A 86 1.05 7.35 8.48
CA VAL A 86 -0.32 7.70 8.10
C VAL A 86 -0.52 9.20 8.22
N MET A 87 -1.45 9.74 7.41
CA MET A 87 -1.77 11.16 7.45
C MET A 87 -2.69 11.45 8.63
N ALA A 88 -2.21 12.25 9.60
CA ALA A 88 -3.00 12.70 10.71
C ALA A 88 -4.07 13.73 10.29
N THR A 89 -5.23 13.66 10.94
CA THR A 89 -6.29 14.68 10.78
C THR A 89 -5.92 16.00 11.44
N ALA A 90 -6.56 17.07 10.98
CA ALA A 90 -6.33 18.40 11.56
C ALA A 90 -6.83 18.53 13.01
N ASP A 91 -7.86 17.78 13.38
CA ASP A 91 -8.49 17.78 14.72
C ASP A 91 -7.89 16.75 15.68
N GLY A 92 -6.92 15.96 15.25
CA GLY A 92 -6.24 14.94 16.04
C GLY A 92 -7.06 13.67 16.28
N LYS A 93 -8.26 13.54 15.69
CA LYS A 93 -9.05 12.31 15.77
C LYS A 93 -8.50 11.25 14.84
N GLU A 94 -8.52 10.00 15.27
CA GLU A 94 -8.11 8.89 14.42
C GLU A 94 -9.15 8.63 13.32
N PRO A 95 -8.76 8.62 12.03
CA PRO A 95 -9.63 8.16 10.97
C PRO A 95 -10.06 6.70 11.19
N SER A 96 -11.31 6.39 10.88
CA SER A 96 -11.85 5.04 11.06
C SER A 96 -11.07 3.95 10.30
N ILE A 97 -10.47 4.29 9.18
CA ILE A 97 -9.68 3.37 8.37
C ILE A 97 -8.40 2.87 9.07
N TRP A 98 -7.87 3.62 10.04
CA TRP A 98 -6.64 3.20 10.73
C TRP A 98 -6.80 1.88 11.48
N GLY A 99 -7.98 1.59 12.01
CA GLY A 99 -8.29 0.28 12.62
C GLY A 99 -8.14 -0.86 11.62
N GLU A 100 -8.62 -0.67 10.40
CA GLU A 100 -8.50 -1.66 9.33
C GLU A 100 -7.02 -1.81 8.85
N PHE A 101 -6.28 -0.71 8.76
CA PHE A 101 -4.85 -0.75 8.47
C PHE A 101 -4.07 -1.53 9.54
N ALA A 102 -4.33 -1.23 10.82
CA ALA A 102 -3.68 -1.89 11.95
C ALA A 102 -3.97 -3.40 11.99
N GLU A 103 -5.18 -3.80 11.64
CA GLU A 103 -5.58 -5.21 11.56
C GLU A 103 -4.79 -5.97 10.49
N ILE A 104 -4.56 -5.36 9.33
CA ILE A 104 -3.78 -5.97 8.23
C ILE A 104 -2.30 -6.05 8.58
N LEU A 105 -1.75 -4.97 9.14
CA LEU A 105 -0.31 -4.84 9.38
C LEU A 105 0.16 -5.57 10.64
N GLY A 106 -0.72 -5.75 11.61
CA GLY A 106 -0.40 -6.38 12.88
C GLY A 106 0.24 -5.46 13.93
N PRO A 107 0.36 -5.93 15.19
CA PRO A 107 0.78 -5.09 16.32
C PRO A 107 2.25 -4.68 16.28
N GLU A 108 3.08 -5.35 15.51
CA GLU A 108 4.52 -5.05 15.40
C GLU A 108 4.81 -3.87 14.45
N LEU A 109 3.82 -3.44 13.70
CA LEU A 109 3.90 -2.30 12.78
C LEU A 109 2.94 -1.18 13.23
N PRO A 110 3.30 -0.38 14.24
CA PRO A 110 2.46 0.72 14.68
C PRO A 110 2.32 1.77 13.58
N LEU A 111 1.13 2.36 13.49
CA LEU A 111 0.89 3.48 12.59
C LEU A 111 1.52 4.74 13.19
N ILE A 112 2.39 5.40 12.44
CA ILE A 112 3.06 6.63 12.84
C ILE A 112 2.34 7.81 12.17
N PRO A 113 1.54 8.59 12.91
CA PRO A 113 0.84 9.71 12.33
C PRO A 113 1.78 10.89 12.07
N ILE A 114 1.68 11.47 10.89
CA ILE A 114 2.35 12.73 10.54
C ILE A 114 1.35 13.73 9.99
N LYS A 115 1.56 14.99 10.27
CA LYS A 115 0.67 16.07 9.85
C LYS A 115 0.58 16.14 8.32
N ARG A 116 -0.57 16.57 7.79
CA ARG A 116 -0.89 16.60 6.37
C ARG A 116 0.24 17.13 5.47
N PHE A 117 0.77 18.32 5.78
CA PHE A 117 1.80 18.91 4.93
C PHE A 117 3.15 18.17 5.02
N ASN A 118 3.50 17.68 6.20
CA ASN A 118 4.68 16.84 6.38
C ASN A 118 4.52 15.49 5.66
N PHE A 119 3.28 14.97 5.59
CA PHE A 119 2.98 13.78 4.80
C PHE A 119 3.19 14.04 3.30
N TYR A 120 2.75 15.19 2.80
CA TYR A 120 3.02 15.59 1.41
C TYR A 120 4.53 15.71 1.13
N ASP A 121 5.29 16.28 2.06
CA ASP A 121 6.75 16.37 1.92
C ASP A 121 7.40 14.99 1.88
N ALA A 122 6.98 14.08 2.74
CA ALA A 122 7.45 12.69 2.73
C ALA A 122 7.09 11.97 1.43
N ALA A 123 5.86 12.17 0.93
CA ALA A 123 5.41 11.58 -0.33
C ALA A 123 6.15 12.10 -1.57
N CYS A 124 6.70 13.31 -1.51
CA CYS A 124 7.57 13.88 -2.54
C CYS A 124 9.03 13.43 -2.43
N GLY A 125 9.38 12.69 -1.38
CA GLY A 125 10.74 12.21 -1.15
C GLY A 125 11.22 11.23 -2.22
N SER A 126 12.54 11.22 -2.45
CA SER A 126 13.17 10.37 -3.46
C SER A 126 13.09 8.86 -3.18
N ASP A 127 12.78 8.47 -1.94
CA ASP A 127 12.61 7.07 -1.55
C ASP A 127 11.27 6.47 -2.00
N VAL A 128 10.28 7.30 -2.34
CA VAL A 128 8.99 6.84 -2.85
C VAL A 128 9.15 6.31 -4.27
N ALA A 129 9.06 5.00 -4.41
CA ALA A 129 9.23 4.29 -5.67
C ALA A 129 7.91 3.99 -6.38
N LEU A 130 6.82 3.88 -5.62
CA LEU A 130 5.50 3.50 -6.13
C LEU A 130 4.41 4.34 -5.45
N VAL A 131 3.52 4.87 -6.27
CA VAL A 131 2.29 5.55 -5.84
C VAL A 131 1.09 4.79 -6.40
N VAL A 132 0.20 4.34 -5.53
CA VAL A 132 -1.03 3.65 -5.92
C VAL A 132 -2.23 4.50 -5.54
N ALA A 133 -2.87 5.08 -6.56
CA ALA A 133 -4.12 5.82 -6.40
C ALA A 133 -5.31 4.85 -6.31
N THR A 134 -6.15 5.01 -5.29
CA THR A 134 -7.33 4.16 -5.10
C THR A 134 -8.64 4.94 -5.24
N GLY A 135 -9.75 4.22 -5.33
CA GLY A 135 -11.10 4.77 -5.26
C GLY A 135 -11.61 5.00 -3.83
N GLU A 136 -10.76 4.96 -2.82
CA GLU A 136 -11.14 5.16 -1.43
C GLU A 136 -11.83 6.51 -1.22
N GLN A 137 -13.02 6.50 -0.63
CA GLN A 137 -13.82 7.71 -0.41
C GLN A 137 -13.58 8.35 0.95
N ARG A 138 -13.08 7.58 1.94
CA ARG A 138 -12.78 8.13 3.26
C ARG A 138 -11.59 9.08 3.18
N VAL A 139 -11.73 10.23 3.82
CA VAL A 139 -10.66 11.23 3.88
C VAL A 139 -9.54 10.79 4.85
N TYR A 140 -8.35 11.29 4.64
CA TYR A 140 -7.16 10.91 5.41
C TYR A 140 -6.84 9.40 5.36
N ALA A 141 -7.27 8.72 4.32
CA ALA A 141 -7.00 7.31 4.08
C ALA A 141 -5.71 7.10 3.27
N ASN A 142 -4.67 7.83 3.65
CA ASN A 142 -3.37 7.80 2.97
C ASN A 142 -2.34 7.12 3.87
N ILE A 143 -1.58 6.19 3.31
CA ILE A 143 -0.60 5.39 4.03
C ILE A 143 0.69 5.28 3.21
N LEU A 144 1.82 5.47 3.89
CA LEU A 144 3.16 5.38 3.33
C LEU A 144 3.91 4.24 4.01
N LEU A 145 4.25 3.23 3.23
CA LEU A 145 4.91 2.01 3.69
C LEU A 145 6.39 2.06 3.34
N THR A 146 7.26 1.71 4.27
CA THR A 146 8.69 1.53 4.01
C THR A 146 9.01 0.05 3.90
N ILE A 147 9.65 -0.34 2.80
CA ILE A 147 10.03 -1.73 2.54
C ILE A 147 11.21 -2.11 3.43
N GLY A 148 11.08 -3.23 4.09
CA GLY A 148 12.11 -3.82 4.95
C GLY A 148 13.06 -4.76 4.21
N VAL A 149 13.73 -5.61 4.97
CA VAL A 149 14.74 -6.56 4.48
C VAL A 149 14.16 -7.97 4.44
N VAL A 150 14.45 -8.69 3.37
CA VAL A 150 14.24 -10.15 3.31
C VAL A 150 15.56 -10.83 3.71
N PRO A 151 15.65 -11.46 4.89
CA PRO A 151 16.87 -12.15 5.30
C PRO A 151 17.09 -13.41 4.45
N PRO A 152 18.35 -13.86 4.30
CA PRO A 152 18.62 -15.13 3.62
C PRO A 152 18.00 -16.30 4.40
N PRO A 153 17.66 -17.40 3.72
CA PRO A 153 17.19 -18.60 4.40
C PRO A 153 18.28 -19.15 5.34
N LYS A 154 17.83 -19.70 6.48
CA LYS A 154 18.71 -20.36 7.44
C LYS A 154 19.17 -21.73 6.91
#